data_90c834c66154070b3a8e5c265ab5f576
#
_entry.id   90c834c66154070b3a8e5c265ab5f576
#
_cell.length_a   1.000
_cell.length_b   1.000
_cell.length_c   1.000
_cell.angle_alpha   90.00
_cell.angle_beta   90.00
_cell.angle_gamma   90.00
#
_symmetry.space_group_name_H-M   'P 1'
#
loop_
_entity.id
_entity.type
_entity.pdbx_description
1 polymer ?
#
loop_
_entity_poly.entity_id
_entity_poly.type
_entity_poly.pdbx_seq_one_letter_code
_entity_poly.pdbx_strand_id
1 'polypeptide(L)'
;MKKDKICLVSSSGGHLKEMLQLKRFYSKQDYYFVTLARMDGKSLAKNEKTYFVKCPARNPIKFIINIFQSLKILLKEKPTIIISTGADTALATCYLGKLLGKKIIYIESFCRPTKPSITGKMVYPIADLFIYQWKELAKYYPKGKFGGSIF
;
A
#
# COMPACT_ATOMS: atom_id res chain seq x y z
N MET A 1 13.93 12.34 18.64
CA MET A 1 13.27 11.12 18.09
C MET A 1 13.49 11.08 16.59
N LYS A 2 13.94 9.94 16.08
CA LYS A 2 14.11 9.77 14.64
C LYS A 2 12.70 9.74 14.03
N LYS A 3 12.39 10.67 13.12
CA LYS A 3 11.10 10.67 12.39
C LYS A 3 10.98 9.38 11.59
N ASP A 4 9.82 8.73 11.66
CA ASP A 4 9.52 7.59 10.80
C ASP A 4 9.46 8.06 9.35
N LYS A 5 9.98 7.22 8.46
CA LYS A 5 9.83 7.41 7.01
C LYS A 5 8.81 6.42 6.47
N ILE A 6 7.79 6.94 5.83
CA ILE A 6 6.63 6.17 5.40
C ILE A 6 6.61 6.00 3.87
N CYS A 7 6.55 4.76 3.42
CA CYS A 7 6.22 4.41 2.05
C CYS A 7 4.71 4.24 1.92
N LEU A 8 4.07 5.04 1.08
CA LEU A 8 2.64 4.99 0.78
C LEU A 8 2.45 4.32 -0.59
N VAL A 9 2.06 3.06 -0.61
CA VAL A 9 1.97 2.28 -1.84
C VAL A 9 0.54 1.85 -2.17
N SER A 10 0.11 2.17 -3.39
CA SER A 10 -1.19 1.79 -3.93
C SER A 10 -1.19 1.76 -5.46
N SER A 11 -2.16 1.10 -6.07
CA SER A 11 -2.45 1.36 -7.47
C SER A 11 -3.11 2.74 -7.65
N SER A 12 -3.25 3.18 -8.88
CA SER A 12 -4.03 4.36 -9.25
C SER A 12 -5.54 4.15 -9.04
N GLY A 13 -6.32 5.22 -9.16
CA GLY A 13 -7.78 5.18 -9.03
C GLY A 13 -8.26 5.18 -7.58
N GLY A 14 -9.23 4.32 -7.27
CA GLY A 14 -9.87 4.24 -5.95
C GLY A 14 -8.88 4.01 -4.82
N HIS A 15 -7.91 3.12 -5.01
CA HIS A 15 -6.88 2.83 -4.00
C HIS A 15 -6.00 4.05 -3.68
N LEU A 16 -5.64 4.84 -4.69
CA LEU A 16 -4.92 6.09 -4.46
C LEU A 16 -5.79 7.12 -3.74
N LYS A 17 -7.07 7.21 -4.10
CA LYS A 17 -8.03 8.09 -3.40
C LYS A 17 -8.17 7.71 -1.92
N GLU A 18 -8.27 6.42 -1.62
CA GLU A 18 -8.27 5.92 -0.24
C GLU A 18 -6.99 6.32 0.50
N MET A 19 -5.81 6.16 -0.13
CA MET A 19 -4.54 6.57 0.46
C MET A 19 -4.49 8.07 0.80
N LEU A 20 -5.03 8.90 -0.06
CA LEU A 20 -5.04 10.35 0.14
C LEU A 20 -5.92 10.80 1.31
N GLN A 21 -6.94 10.02 1.70
CA GLN A 21 -7.75 10.28 2.89
C GLN A 21 -6.94 10.18 4.19
N LEU A 22 -5.82 9.43 4.17
CA LEU A 22 -4.93 9.28 5.31
C LEU A 22 -3.96 10.46 5.52
N LYS A 23 -4.12 11.56 4.78
CA LYS A 23 -3.20 12.71 4.81
C LYS A 23 -2.93 13.22 6.23
N ARG A 24 -3.93 13.25 7.10
CA ARG A 24 -3.78 13.68 8.50
C ARG A 24 -2.76 12.84 9.30
N PHE A 25 -2.59 11.56 8.94
CA PHE A 25 -1.69 10.64 9.62
C PHE A 25 -0.26 10.74 9.10
N TYR A 26 -0.07 10.79 7.77
CA TYR A 26 1.27 10.74 7.20
C TYR A 26 1.92 12.12 7.00
N SER A 27 1.14 13.21 6.87
CA SER A 27 1.68 14.55 6.54
C SER A 27 2.65 15.13 7.56
N LYS A 28 2.65 14.63 8.79
CA LYS A 28 3.58 15.03 9.86
C LYS A 28 4.90 14.26 9.85
N GLN A 29 5.02 13.24 9.00
CA GLN A 29 6.18 12.36 8.88
C GLN A 29 6.97 12.67 7.59
N ASP A 30 8.13 12.03 7.42
CA ASP A 30 8.78 11.95 6.11
C ASP A 30 8.08 10.85 5.32
N TYR A 31 7.59 11.14 4.11
CA TYR A 31 6.83 10.18 3.31
C TYR A 31 7.08 10.33 1.82
N TYR A 32 6.76 9.29 1.10
CA TYR A 32 6.74 9.26 -0.36
C TYR A 32 5.71 8.26 -0.88
N PHE A 33 5.26 8.47 -2.10
CA PHE A 33 4.30 7.60 -2.77
C PHE A 33 4.99 6.62 -3.72
N VAL A 34 4.40 5.43 -3.83
CA VAL A 34 4.69 4.43 -4.87
C VAL A 34 3.37 4.06 -5.53
N THR A 35 3.23 4.35 -6.82
CA THR A 35 1.98 4.14 -7.56
C THR A 35 2.24 3.91 -9.05
N LEU A 36 1.19 3.91 -9.85
CA LEU A 36 1.27 3.74 -11.31
C LEU A 36 1.38 5.08 -12.02
N ALA A 37 2.08 5.09 -13.17
CA ALA A 37 2.23 6.27 -14.04
C ALA A 37 0.95 6.55 -14.85
N ARG A 38 -0.22 6.57 -14.19
CA ARG A 38 -1.49 7.01 -14.78
C ARG A 38 -1.75 8.48 -14.49
N MET A 39 -2.85 9.03 -15.01
CA MET A 39 -3.14 10.48 -14.92
C MET A 39 -3.14 10.99 -13.47
N ASP A 40 -3.80 10.27 -12.57
CA ASP A 40 -3.88 10.60 -11.14
C ASP A 40 -2.52 10.50 -10.43
N GLY A 41 -1.74 9.44 -10.71
CA GLY A 41 -0.38 9.30 -10.19
C GLY A 41 0.56 10.40 -10.72
N LYS A 42 0.47 10.75 -12.00
CA LYS A 42 1.24 11.85 -12.59
C LYS A 42 0.84 13.20 -12.02
N SER A 43 -0.45 13.42 -11.76
CA SER A 43 -0.94 14.62 -11.09
C SER A 43 -0.39 14.73 -9.66
N LEU A 44 -0.41 13.62 -8.91
CA LEU A 44 0.17 13.56 -7.57
C LEU A 44 1.67 13.92 -7.58
N ALA A 45 2.42 13.39 -8.54
CA ALA A 45 3.87 13.61 -8.65
C ALA A 45 4.27 15.07 -8.92
N LYS A 46 3.34 15.97 -9.27
CA LYS A 46 3.61 17.39 -9.42
C LYS A 46 3.88 18.09 -8.08
N ASN A 47 3.29 17.58 -7.00
CA ASN A 47 3.32 18.21 -5.68
C ASN A 47 3.90 17.30 -4.58
N GLU A 48 3.98 15.99 -4.83
CA GLU A 48 4.36 14.98 -3.84
C GLU A 48 5.49 14.09 -4.38
N LYS A 49 6.42 13.73 -3.51
CA LYS A 49 7.50 12.79 -3.87
C LYS A 49 6.90 11.44 -4.24
N THR A 50 6.96 11.09 -5.51
CA THR A 50 6.27 9.92 -6.07
C THR A 50 7.20 9.10 -6.95
N TYR A 51 7.17 7.80 -6.74
CA TYR A 51 7.84 6.79 -7.59
C TYR A 51 6.80 6.00 -8.36
N PHE A 52 7.13 5.67 -9.60
CA PHE A 52 6.28 4.86 -10.45
C PHE A 52 6.82 3.44 -10.59
N VAL A 53 5.92 2.47 -10.48
CA VAL A 53 6.23 1.06 -10.71
C VAL A 53 5.30 0.49 -11.77
N LYS A 54 5.72 -0.62 -12.39
CA LYS A 54 4.93 -1.30 -13.41
C LYS A 54 3.74 -2.01 -12.76
N CYS A 55 2.56 -1.87 -13.36
CA CYS A 55 1.40 -2.66 -12.96
C CYS A 55 1.61 -4.13 -13.35
N PRO A 56 1.54 -5.08 -12.42
CA PRO A 56 1.67 -6.50 -12.73
C PRO A 56 0.60 -7.01 -13.68
N ALA A 57 -0.67 -6.63 -13.47
CA ALA A 57 -1.82 -7.01 -14.29
C ALA A 57 -1.85 -8.52 -14.60
N ARG A 58 -1.55 -9.37 -13.62
CA ARG A 58 -1.45 -10.84 -13.72
C ARG A 58 -0.42 -11.35 -14.75
N ASN A 59 0.50 -10.49 -15.18
CA ASN A 59 1.59 -10.84 -16.10
C ASN A 59 2.88 -11.07 -15.31
N PRO A 60 3.48 -12.27 -15.35
CA PRO A 60 4.66 -12.60 -14.54
C PRO A 60 5.88 -11.74 -14.89
N ILE A 61 6.09 -11.38 -16.15
CA ILE A 61 7.21 -10.52 -16.56
C ILE A 61 7.04 -9.12 -15.97
N LYS A 62 5.83 -8.54 -16.06
CA LYS A 62 5.54 -7.24 -15.46
C LYS A 62 5.66 -7.29 -13.93
N PHE A 63 5.33 -8.41 -13.31
CA PHE A 63 5.50 -8.60 -11.87
C PHE A 63 6.97 -8.61 -11.47
N ILE A 64 7.83 -9.31 -12.23
CA ILE A 64 9.27 -9.30 -12.02
C ILE A 64 9.84 -7.87 -12.12
N ILE A 65 9.42 -7.11 -13.14
CA ILE A 65 9.83 -5.70 -13.29
C ILE A 65 9.40 -4.90 -12.05
N ASN A 66 8.16 -5.08 -11.57
CA ASN A 66 7.66 -4.42 -10.37
C ASN A 66 8.49 -4.78 -9.13
N ILE A 67 8.90 -6.04 -8.97
CA ILE A 67 9.76 -6.50 -7.87
C ILE A 67 11.08 -5.71 -7.86
N PHE A 68 11.79 -5.64 -8.99
CA PHE A 68 13.07 -4.91 -9.08
C PHE A 68 12.91 -3.41 -8.84
N GLN A 69 11.85 -2.80 -9.39
CA GLN A 69 11.56 -1.38 -9.16
C GLN A 69 11.26 -1.13 -7.67
N SER A 70 10.42 -1.95 -7.05
CA SER A 70 10.09 -1.84 -5.62
C SER A 70 11.32 -2.01 -4.75
N LEU A 71 12.16 -3.01 -5.03
CA LEU A 71 13.40 -3.24 -4.29
C LEU A 71 14.34 -2.03 -4.37
N LYS A 72 14.56 -1.49 -5.58
CA LYS A 72 15.40 -0.29 -5.79
C LYS A 72 14.88 0.91 -4.97
N ILE A 73 13.58 1.13 -4.96
CA ILE A 73 12.95 2.21 -4.20
C ILE A 73 13.16 2.00 -2.69
N LEU A 74 12.87 0.80 -2.19
CA LEU A 74 13.01 0.47 -0.77
C LEU A 74 14.46 0.59 -0.26
N LEU A 75 15.44 0.18 -1.06
CA LEU A 75 16.86 0.30 -0.72
C LEU A 75 17.33 1.76 -0.75
N LYS A 76 16.82 2.57 -1.68
CA LYS A 76 17.12 4.01 -1.78
C LYS A 76 16.50 4.80 -0.63
N GLU A 77 15.21 4.61 -0.39
CA GLU A 77 14.42 5.43 0.55
C GLU A 77 14.52 4.95 2.00
N LYS A 78 14.76 3.66 2.20
CA LYS A 78 14.90 3.01 3.53
C LYS A 78 13.74 3.37 4.49
N PRO A 79 12.48 3.16 4.09
CA PRO A 79 11.35 3.47 4.98
C PRO A 79 11.39 2.60 6.23
N THR A 80 10.74 3.05 7.29
CA THR A 80 10.51 2.26 8.52
C THR A 80 9.14 1.58 8.47
N ILE A 81 8.18 2.23 7.82
CA ILE A 81 6.79 1.78 7.71
C ILE A 81 6.36 1.79 6.24
N ILE A 82 5.60 0.79 5.84
CA ILE A 82 4.92 0.71 4.55
C ILE A 82 3.43 0.66 4.81
N ILE A 83 2.68 1.60 4.24
CA ILE A 83 1.21 1.63 4.30
C ILE A 83 0.69 1.35 2.89
N SER A 84 -0.22 0.41 2.76
CA SER A 84 -0.87 0.07 1.50
C SER A 84 -2.38 0.08 1.63
N THR A 85 -3.04 0.65 0.64
CA THR A 85 -4.50 0.57 0.43
C THR A 85 -4.85 -0.42 -0.68
N GLY A 86 -3.89 -1.15 -1.21
CA GLY A 86 -4.13 -2.32 -2.04
C GLY A 86 -3.74 -2.21 -3.48
N ALA A 87 -4.24 -3.19 -4.16
CA ALA A 87 -4.04 -3.78 -5.46
C ALA A 87 -2.69 -4.51 -5.64
N ASP A 88 -2.60 -5.26 -6.74
CA ASP A 88 -1.45 -6.09 -7.11
C ASP A 88 -0.14 -5.31 -7.23
N THR A 89 -0.22 -4.03 -7.56
CA THR A 89 0.91 -3.08 -7.63
C THR A 89 1.69 -3.00 -6.32
N ALA A 90 0.99 -3.10 -5.18
CA ALA A 90 1.58 -2.96 -3.84
C ALA A 90 2.18 -4.27 -3.31
N LEU A 91 1.85 -5.41 -3.91
CA LEU A 91 2.18 -6.73 -3.38
C LEU A 91 3.69 -6.92 -3.20
N ALA A 92 4.48 -6.65 -4.25
CA ALA A 92 5.94 -6.78 -4.19
C ALA A 92 6.56 -5.84 -3.15
N THR A 93 6.10 -4.59 -3.07
CA THR A 93 6.59 -3.63 -2.07
C THR A 93 6.32 -4.10 -0.64
N CYS A 94 5.13 -4.67 -0.36
CA CYS A 94 4.80 -5.19 0.96
C CYS A 94 5.68 -6.40 1.33
N TYR A 95 5.83 -7.38 0.44
CA TYR A 95 6.63 -8.57 0.71
C TYR A 95 8.12 -8.27 0.85
N LEU A 96 8.69 -7.48 -0.06
CA LEU A 96 10.08 -7.04 0.03
C LEU A 96 10.32 -6.19 1.29
N GLY A 97 9.38 -5.30 1.62
CA GLY A 97 9.44 -4.52 2.84
C GLY A 97 9.48 -5.39 4.08
N LYS A 98 8.62 -6.43 4.14
CA LYS A 98 8.63 -7.39 5.26
C LYS A 98 9.96 -8.12 5.38
N LEU A 99 10.52 -8.60 4.25
CA LEU A 99 11.83 -9.24 4.21
C LEU A 99 12.96 -8.30 4.67
N LEU A 100 12.83 -7.00 4.40
CA LEU A 100 13.76 -5.96 4.85
C LEU A 100 13.48 -5.46 6.28
N GLY A 101 12.63 -6.14 7.05
CA GLY A 101 12.30 -5.81 8.44
C GLY A 101 11.45 -4.55 8.62
N LYS A 102 10.71 -4.13 7.59
CA LYS A 102 9.81 -2.96 7.67
C LYS A 102 8.45 -3.35 8.27
N LYS A 103 7.80 -2.41 8.95
CA LYS A 103 6.42 -2.59 9.43
C LYS A 103 5.46 -2.44 8.28
N ILE A 104 4.56 -3.40 8.12
CA ILE A 104 3.54 -3.42 7.07
C ILE A 104 2.17 -3.11 7.67
N ILE A 105 1.57 -2.02 7.22
CA ILE A 105 0.20 -1.64 7.53
C ILE A 105 -0.61 -1.78 6.25
N TYR A 106 -1.64 -2.61 6.28
CA TYR A 106 -2.51 -2.81 5.14
C TYR A 106 -3.93 -2.41 5.48
N ILE A 107 -4.55 -1.65 4.60
CA ILE A 107 -5.95 -1.24 4.70
C ILE A 107 -6.71 -1.87 3.55
N GLU A 108 -7.67 -2.75 3.88
CA GLU A 108 -8.50 -3.41 2.88
C GLU A 108 -9.42 -2.37 2.21
N SER A 109 -9.63 -2.55 0.91
CA SER A 109 -10.36 -1.58 0.11
C SER A 109 -11.81 -1.37 0.58
N PHE A 110 -12.25 -0.13 0.57
CA PHE A 110 -13.65 0.25 0.79
C PHE A 110 -14.62 -0.45 -0.16
N CYS A 111 -14.18 -0.73 -1.40
CA CYS A 111 -14.98 -1.43 -2.41
C CYS A 111 -15.14 -2.94 -2.14
N ARG A 112 -14.74 -3.43 -0.97
CA ARG A 112 -14.85 -4.83 -0.56
C ARG A 112 -15.71 -5.01 0.70
N PRO A 113 -17.04 -4.80 0.59
CA PRO A 113 -17.91 -4.81 1.78
C PRO A 113 -18.13 -6.22 2.34
N THR A 114 -18.18 -7.25 1.51
CA THR A 114 -18.59 -8.60 1.92
C THR A 114 -17.57 -9.69 1.70
N LYS A 115 -16.61 -9.47 0.78
CA LYS A 115 -15.58 -10.46 0.43
C LYS A 115 -14.21 -9.81 0.36
N PRO A 116 -13.17 -10.48 0.87
CA PRO A 116 -11.81 -9.95 0.82
C PRO A 116 -11.28 -9.79 -0.61
N SER A 117 -10.38 -8.82 -0.79
CA SER A 117 -9.60 -8.73 -2.02
C SER A 117 -8.53 -9.84 -2.09
N ILE A 118 -8.10 -10.19 -3.30
CA ILE A 118 -7.01 -11.16 -3.49
C ILE A 118 -5.73 -10.62 -2.84
N THR A 119 -5.39 -9.35 -3.08
CA THR A 119 -4.21 -8.71 -2.48
C THR A 119 -4.30 -8.67 -0.95
N GLY A 120 -5.49 -8.34 -0.41
CA GLY A 120 -5.72 -8.35 1.04
C GLY A 120 -5.45 -9.72 1.66
N LYS A 121 -5.98 -10.80 1.05
CA LYS A 121 -5.70 -12.18 1.49
C LYS A 121 -4.20 -12.51 1.46
N MET A 122 -3.48 -12.06 0.42
CA MET A 122 -2.06 -12.33 0.27
C MET A 122 -1.21 -11.54 1.26
N VAL A 123 -1.55 -10.28 1.54
CA VAL A 123 -0.78 -9.43 2.47
C VAL A 123 -1.14 -9.71 3.94
N TYR A 124 -2.34 -10.17 4.23
CA TYR A 124 -2.80 -10.43 5.60
C TYR A 124 -1.83 -11.22 6.48
N PRO A 125 -1.21 -12.34 6.01
CA PRO A 125 -0.28 -13.12 6.84
C PRO A 125 1.00 -12.37 7.22
N ILE A 126 1.41 -11.37 6.46
CA ILE A 126 2.66 -10.62 6.66
C ILE A 126 2.45 -9.23 7.25
N ALA A 127 1.20 -8.75 7.31
CA ALA A 127 0.87 -7.44 7.84
C ALA A 127 1.07 -7.39 9.36
N ASP A 128 1.76 -6.35 9.85
CA ASP A 128 1.89 -6.08 11.28
C ASP A 128 0.61 -5.43 11.83
N LEU A 129 -0.08 -4.68 10.97
CA LEU A 129 -1.41 -4.15 11.23
C LEU A 129 -2.27 -4.29 9.97
N PHE A 130 -3.38 -4.98 10.10
CA PHE A 130 -4.37 -5.14 9.03
C PHE A 130 -5.67 -4.47 9.45
N ILE A 131 -6.13 -3.51 8.65
CA ILE A 131 -7.35 -2.75 8.91
C ILE A 131 -8.37 -3.09 7.83
N TYR A 132 -9.60 -3.37 8.24
CA TYR A 132 -10.74 -3.53 7.32
C TYR A 132 -11.83 -2.53 7.65
N GLN A 133 -12.58 -2.13 6.61
CA GLN A 133 -13.54 -1.02 6.67
C GLN A 133 -14.99 -1.48 6.88
N TRP A 134 -15.27 -2.77 6.70
CA TRP A 134 -16.59 -3.37 6.79
C TRP A 134 -16.61 -4.50 7.81
N LYS A 135 -17.55 -4.49 8.75
CA LYS A 135 -17.65 -5.49 9.83
C LYS A 135 -17.77 -6.92 9.32
N GLU A 136 -18.37 -7.09 8.15
CA GLU A 136 -18.56 -8.39 7.48
C GLU A 136 -17.24 -9.09 7.13
N LEU A 137 -16.14 -8.33 7.07
CA LEU A 137 -14.82 -8.88 6.80
C LEU A 137 -14.14 -9.49 8.04
N ALA A 138 -14.67 -9.27 9.23
CA ALA A 138 -14.07 -9.78 10.47
C ALA A 138 -13.86 -11.30 10.45
N LYS A 139 -14.78 -12.05 9.87
CA LYS A 139 -14.68 -13.52 9.73
C LYS A 139 -13.51 -13.99 8.86
N TYR A 140 -13.04 -13.13 7.94
CA TYR A 140 -11.90 -13.44 7.06
C TYR A 140 -10.57 -12.97 7.63
N TYR A 141 -10.61 -11.98 8.53
CA TYR A 141 -9.44 -11.32 9.08
C TYR A 141 -9.49 -11.27 10.62
N PRO A 142 -9.45 -12.44 11.29
CA PRO A 142 -9.65 -12.52 12.76
C PRO A 142 -8.59 -11.75 13.57
N LYS A 143 -7.38 -11.57 13.04
CA LYS A 143 -6.32 -10.74 13.65
C LYS A 143 -6.32 -9.29 13.15
N GLY A 144 -7.19 -8.97 12.20
CA GLY A 144 -7.34 -7.61 11.68
C GLY A 144 -8.17 -6.74 12.63
N LYS A 145 -8.15 -5.43 12.38
CA LYS A 145 -8.92 -4.46 13.17
C LYS A 145 -9.97 -3.78 12.29
N PHE A 146 -11.16 -3.64 12.82
CA PHE A 146 -12.20 -2.82 12.21
C PHE A 146 -11.85 -1.34 12.39
N GLY A 147 -11.64 -0.63 11.29
CA GLY A 147 -11.29 0.79 11.28
C GLY A 147 -12.44 1.72 10.91
N GLY A 148 -13.58 1.17 10.46
CA GLY A 148 -14.65 1.97 9.86
C GLY A 148 -14.31 2.47 8.46
N SER A 149 -15.17 3.32 7.91
CA SER A 149 -14.97 3.92 6.58
C SER A 149 -13.82 4.92 6.58
N ILE A 150 -13.03 4.89 5.52
CA ILE A 150 -11.95 5.86 5.27
C ILE A 150 -12.48 7.16 4.62
N PHE A 151 -13.71 7.15 4.11
CA PHE A 151 -14.41 8.28 3.51
C PHE A 151 -15.45 8.87 4.47
#